data_3491bbb108ac5fb40a20b650cab9d297
#
_entry.id   3491bbb108ac5fb40a20b650cab9d297
#
_cell.length_a   1.000
_cell.length_b   1.000
_cell.length_c   1.000
_cell.angle_alpha   90.00
_cell.angle_beta   90.00
_cell.angle_gamma   90.00
#
_symmetry.space_group_name_H-M   'P 1'
#
loop_
_entity.id
_entity.type
_entity.pdbx_description
1 polymer ?
#
loop_
_entity_poly.entity_id
_entity_poly.type
_entity_poly.pdbx_seq_one_letter_code
_entity_poly.pdbx_strand_id
1 'polypeptide(L)'
;MTWWAGFWRAPVTLLTLVLAMSCGHSVQGVFAQQHPATTRAGLESIQIRPNVHVIFGAGGNVTVHVGEDGLVVVDSGSTEMARALLDAIKAISPRQIRVVVNTSADLDHVGGNAIIGGAGVGLSQDPFGDGNHATVLAHENVLRHLSALGTNGAESPFPIKMLPNDTFTSRYRSFYVNDDAVQVIRQTGAHSDSDVMVLFRKADVIATGDVIDLRQFPVIDPQKGGSIHGELEALNRLLTEFVVPGVPLVLKSGRTLVVPGHGYVADYAEVVEYRDMVTVIKDTIQDLIDKGLTLELVKAANPTKGYRVRYGSDNGPWTTDMFVEAVFNGLSRKK
;
A
#
# COMPACT_ATOMS: atom_id res chain seq x y z
N MET A 1 41.65 82.72 -19.82
CA MET A 1 42.15 82.93 -21.17
C MET A 1 41.72 81.77 -21.98
N THR A 2 40.62 81.82 -22.65
CA THR A 2 40.48 82.05 -24.15
C THR A 2 41.15 80.89 -24.93
N TRP A 3 40.54 80.08 -25.80
CA TRP A 3 39.69 80.37 -26.93
C TRP A 3 39.31 79.01 -27.59
N TRP A 4 38.08 78.80 -28.04
CA TRP A 4 37.43 78.62 -29.34
C TRP A 4 37.71 77.26 -30.08
N ALA A 5 36.73 76.48 -30.33
CA ALA A 5 35.66 76.42 -31.37
C ALA A 5 36.12 75.68 -32.66
N GLY A 6 35.30 74.82 -33.12
CA GLY A 6 35.35 74.20 -34.44
C GLY A 6 34.37 73.08 -34.66
N PHE A 7 33.26 73.38 -35.25
CA PHE A 7 32.22 72.45 -35.77
C PHE A 7 32.75 71.64 -36.94
N TRP A 8 32.37 70.39 -37.06
CA TRP A 8 31.93 69.83 -38.35
C TRP A 8 31.01 68.66 -38.12
N ARG A 9 29.83 68.65 -38.73
CA ARG A 9 28.81 67.60 -38.80
C ARG A 9 29.09 66.72 -40.02
N ALA A 10 28.89 65.40 -39.90
CA ALA A 10 28.56 64.48 -40.99
C ALA A 10 27.78 63.26 -40.46
N PRO A 11 26.85 62.67 -41.21
CA PRO A 11 25.77 61.87 -40.73
C PRO A 11 26.16 60.41 -40.54
N VAL A 12 25.66 59.86 -39.47
CA VAL A 12 25.85 58.46 -39.09
C VAL A 12 24.72 57.62 -39.69
N THR A 13 25.10 56.67 -40.49
CA THR A 13 24.23 55.58 -40.93
C THR A 13 24.12 54.54 -39.81
N LEU A 14 22.93 54.36 -39.32
CA LEU A 14 22.60 53.36 -38.28
C LEU A 14 22.62 51.97 -38.91
N LEU A 15 23.53 51.14 -38.50
CA LEU A 15 23.54 49.68 -38.76
C LEU A 15 23.22 48.97 -37.43
N THR A 16 21.92 48.67 -37.21
CA THR A 16 21.49 47.88 -36.07
C THR A 16 21.80 46.41 -36.33
N LEU A 17 22.80 45.91 -35.67
CA LEU A 17 23.09 44.46 -35.60
C LEU A 17 22.31 43.92 -34.38
N VAL A 18 21.20 43.26 -34.62
CA VAL A 18 20.48 42.50 -33.59
C VAL A 18 21.16 41.15 -33.44
N LEU A 19 21.99 41.02 -32.42
CA LEU A 19 22.46 39.71 -31.96
C LEU A 19 21.39 39.11 -31.06
N ALA A 20 20.56 38.24 -31.62
CA ALA A 20 19.68 37.36 -30.85
C ALA A 20 20.51 36.21 -30.27
N MET A 21 21.01 36.38 -29.06
CA MET A 21 21.49 35.23 -28.27
C MET A 21 20.26 34.49 -27.67
N SER A 22 19.77 33.50 -28.39
CA SER A 22 18.82 32.54 -27.88
C SER A 22 19.60 31.48 -27.06
N CYS A 23 19.86 31.76 -25.78
CA CYS A 23 20.25 30.74 -24.81
C CYS A 23 18.97 30.11 -24.21
N GLY A 24 18.26 29.35 -25.02
CA GLY A 24 17.18 28.50 -24.58
C GLY A 24 17.75 27.15 -24.10
N HIS A 25 18.31 27.10 -22.89
CA HIS A 25 18.46 25.82 -22.20
C HIS A 25 17.14 25.53 -21.47
N SER A 26 16.22 24.94 -22.21
CA SER A 26 15.11 24.23 -21.60
C SER A 26 15.67 23.01 -20.86
N VAL A 27 15.86 23.13 -19.54
CA VAL A 27 15.99 21.98 -18.67
C VAL A 27 14.59 21.36 -18.60
N GLN A 28 14.22 20.64 -19.64
CA GLN A 28 13.16 19.64 -19.54
C GLN A 28 13.72 18.51 -18.71
N GLY A 29 13.44 18.53 -17.40
CA GLY A 29 13.49 17.35 -16.57
C GLY A 29 12.53 16.34 -17.20
N VAL A 30 13.07 15.38 -17.93
CA VAL A 30 12.36 14.23 -18.45
C VAL A 30 12.03 13.38 -17.23
N PHE A 31 10.95 13.70 -16.53
CA PHE A 31 10.18 12.67 -15.87
C PHE A 31 9.57 11.87 -17.01
N ALA A 32 10.26 10.82 -17.43
CA ALA A 32 9.64 9.78 -18.22
C ALA A 32 8.49 9.25 -17.37
N GLN A 33 7.26 9.71 -17.65
CA GLN A 33 6.07 9.03 -17.21
C GLN A 33 6.15 7.65 -17.84
N GLN A 34 6.60 6.67 -17.06
CA GLN A 34 6.47 5.28 -17.43
C GLN A 34 4.97 5.04 -17.50
N HIS A 35 4.42 4.98 -18.72
CA HIS A 35 3.07 4.51 -18.90
C HIS A 35 3.01 3.09 -18.35
N PRO A 36 2.07 2.79 -17.44
CA PRO A 36 1.94 1.47 -16.89
C PRO A 36 1.71 0.46 -18.02
N ALA A 37 2.40 -0.68 -17.95
CA ALA A 37 2.18 -1.76 -18.89
C ALA A 37 0.85 -2.44 -18.54
N THR A 38 -0.22 -2.09 -19.24
CA THR A 38 -1.52 -2.74 -19.07
C THR A 38 -1.48 -4.13 -19.69
N THR A 39 -1.75 -5.17 -18.90
CA THR A 39 -1.87 -6.55 -19.39
C THR A 39 -3.23 -6.78 -20.04
N ARG A 40 -3.36 -7.88 -20.83
CA ARG A 40 -4.64 -8.28 -21.46
C ARG A 40 -5.80 -8.48 -20.48
N ALA A 41 -5.53 -8.67 -19.20
CA ALA A 41 -6.52 -8.91 -18.15
C ALA A 41 -6.91 -7.65 -17.36
N GLY A 42 -6.48 -6.45 -17.79
CA GLY A 42 -6.74 -5.20 -17.04
C GLY A 42 -5.85 -4.99 -15.83
N LEU A 43 -4.80 -5.82 -15.65
CA LEU A 43 -3.77 -5.59 -14.64
C LEU A 43 -2.79 -4.53 -15.11
N GLU A 44 -2.37 -3.68 -14.19
CA GLU A 44 -1.40 -2.62 -14.41
C GLU A 44 -0.18 -2.86 -13.52
N SER A 45 1.03 -2.83 -14.10
CA SER A 45 2.28 -3.03 -13.36
C SER A 45 3.15 -1.80 -13.45
N ILE A 46 3.59 -1.29 -12.30
CA ILE A 46 4.46 -0.11 -12.20
C ILE A 46 5.71 -0.48 -11.41
N GLN A 47 6.88 -0.16 -11.97
CA GLN A 47 8.15 -0.25 -11.23
C GLN A 47 8.32 1.01 -10.36
N ILE A 48 8.35 0.83 -9.04
CA ILE A 48 8.44 1.93 -8.07
C ILE A 48 9.85 2.10 -7.47
N ARG A 49 10.67 1.04 -7.55
CA ARG A 49 12.10 1.01 -7.22
C ARG A 49 12.80 0.09 -8.22
N PRO A 50 14.13 0.14 -8.36
CA PRO A 50 14.84 -0.71 -9.32
C PRO A 50 14.53 -2.19 -9.21
N ASN A 51 14.16 -2.65 -8.01
CA ASN A 51 13.88 -4.04 -7.68
C ASN A 51 12.48 -4.26 -7.08
N VAL A 52 11.60 -3.25 -7.09
CA VAL A 52 10.23 -3.37 -6.58
C VAL A 52 9.21 -2.89 -7.60
N HIS A 53 8.24 -3.75 -7.86
CA HIS A 53 7.08 -3.48 -8.72
C HIS A 53 5.80 -3.60 -7.90
N VAL A 54 4.77 -2.87 -8.32
CA VAL A 54 3.40 -3.00 -7.81
C VAL A 54 2.49 -3.37 -8.96
N ILE A 55 1.65 -4.37 -8.77
CA ILE A 55 0.61 -4.80 -9.72
C ILE A 55 -0.74 -4.41 -9.13
N PHE A 56 -1.50 -3.63 -9.89
CA PHE A 56 -2.84 -3.17 -9.57
C PHE A 56 -3.89 -3.97 -10.34
N GLY A 57 -5.12 -4.06 -9.78
CA GLY A 57 -6.26 -4.71 -10.43
C GLY A 57 -6.40 -6.21 -10.13
N ALA A 58 -5.57 -6.77 -9.25
CA ALA A 58 -5.61 -8.18 -8.89
C ALA A 58 -6.61 -8.52 -7.75
N GLY A 59 -7.42 -7.58 -7.32
CA GLY A 59 -8.18 -7.56 -6.08
C GLY A 59 -7.57 -6.49 -5.20
N GLY A 60 -6.68 -6.86 -4.28
CA GLY A 60 -5.75 -5.94 -3.63
C GLY A 60 -4.52 -5.62 -4.50
N ASN A 61 -3.72 -4.65 -4.06
CA ASN A 61 -2.41 -4.36 -4.66
C ASN A 61 -1.42 -5.49 -4.33
N VAL A 62 -0.63 -5.89 -5.31
CA VAL A 62 0.40 -6.92 -5.14
C VAL A 62 1.77 -6.32 -5.32
N THR A 63 2.64 -6.46 -4.31
CA THR A 63 4.03 -5.98 -4.38
C THR A 63 4.97 -7.12 -4.77
N VAL A 64 5.83 -6.90 -5.75
CA VAL A 64 6.81 -7.87 -6.22
C VAL A 64 8.22 -7.31 -6.03
N HIS A 65 8.99 -7.91 -5.13
CA HIS A 65 10.41 -7.63 -4.93
C HIS A 65 11.24 -8.64 -5.70
N VAL A 66 12.12 -8.15 -6.57
CA VAL A 66 12.91 -8.94 -7.51
C VAL A 66 14.39 -8.91 -7.13
N GLY A 67 15.06 -10.05 -7.16
CA GLY A 67 16.50 -10.12 -6.96
C GLY A 67 17.09 -11.46 -7.36
N GLU A 68 18.35 -11.69 -6.99
CA GLU A 68 19.10 -12.87 -7.46
C GLU A 68 18.58 -14.18 -6.84
N ASP A 69 18.09 -14.15 -5.62
CA ASP A 69 17.53 -15.32 -4.92
C ASP A 69 16.14 -15.70 -5.43
N GLY A 70 15.47 -14.81 -6.18
CA GLY A 70 14.13 -15.00 -6.72
C GLY A 70 13.19 -13.86 -6.39
N LEU A 71 11.90 -14.17 -6.31
CA LEU A 71 10.84 -13.20 -6.06
C LEU A 71 10.25 -13.35 -4.66
N VAL A 72 10.03 -12.20 -4.00
CA VAL A 72 9.13 -12.07 -2.86
C VAL A 72 7.88 -11.34 -3.32
N VAL A 73 6.73 -11.92 -3.12
CA VAL A 73 5.44 -11.39 -3.52
C VAL A 73 4.64 -11.07 -2.24
N VAL A 74 4.17 -9.85 -2.08
CA VAL A 74 3.26 -9.48 -0.99
C VAL A 74 1.86 -9.49 -1.55
N ASP A 75 1.03 -10.34 -0.98
CA ASP A 75 -0.31 -10.74 -1.39
C ASP A 75 -0.36 -11.51 -2.72
N SER A 76 -1.45 -12.19 -2.94
CA SER A 76 -1.64 -13.06 -4.10
C SER A 76 -2.88 -12.71 -4.93
N GLY A 77 -3.53 -11.60 -4.58
CA GLY A 77 -4.74 -11.17 -5.27
C GLY A 77 -5.93 -12.09 -5.04
N SER A 78 -7.02 -11.83 -5.77
CA SER A 78 -8.22 -12.65 -5.74
C SER A 78 -8.05 -13.96 -6.53
N THR A 79 -8.89 -14.94 -6.23
CA THR A 79 -8.90 -16.24 -6.92
C THR A 79 -9.11 -16.08 -8.43
N GLU A 80 -10.00 -15.19 -8.83
CA GLU A 80 -10.37 -14.93 -10.23
C GLU A 80 -9.21 -14.35 -11.01
N MET A 81 -8.38 -13.51 -10.36
CA MET A 81 -7.27 -12.83 -11.01
C MET A 81 -5.95 -13.60 -10.92
N ALA A 82 -5.88 -14.68 -10.14
CA ALA A 82 -4.65 -15.38 -9.81
C ALA A 82 -3.82 -15.84 -11.04
N ARG A 83 -4.46 -16.33 -12.10
CA ARG A 83 -3.78 -16.72 -13.36
C ARG A 83 -3.17 -15.53 -14.07
N ALA A 84 -3.96 -14.46 -14.25
CA ALA A 84 -3.49 -13.24 -14.89
C ALA A 84 -2.38 -12.57 -14.08
N LEU A 85 -2.50 -12.61 -12.75
CA LEU A 85 -1.48 -12.11 -11.83
C LEU A 85 -0.16 -12.91 -11.98
N LEU A 86 -0.23 -14.23 -12.04
CA LEU A 86 0.96 -15.07 -12.26
C LEU A 86 1.67 -14.71 -13.59
N ASP A 87 0.89 -14.50 -14.66
CA ASP A 87 1.44 -14.11 -15.96
C ASP A 87 2.09 -12.70 -15.88
N ALA A 88 1.48 -11.76 -15.17
CA ALA A 88 2.05 -10.44 -14.91
C ALA A 88 3.35 -10.50 -14.08
N ILE A 89 3.40 -11.33 -13.03
CA ILE A 89 4.60 -11.55 -12.24
C ILE A 89 5.73 -12.13 -13.11
N LYS A 90 5.43 -13.15 -13.95
CA LYS A 90 6.40 -13.75 -14.87
C LYS A 90 6.90 -12.76 -15.94
N ALA A 91 6.07 -11.82 -16.37
CA ALA A 91 6.46 -10.75 -17.27
C ALA A 91 7.43 -9.75 -16.64
N ILE A 92 7.34 -9.52 -15.32
CA ILE A 92 8.30 -8.71 -14.57
C ILE A 92 9.64 -9.44 -14.48
N SER A 93 9.61 -10.73 -14.12
CA SER A 93 10.84 -11.53 -13.98
C SER A 93 10.56 -13.04 -14.15
N PRO A 94 11.40 -13.77 -14.90
CA PRO A 94 11.28 -15.23 -15.04
C PRO A 94 11.79 -16.01 -13.83
N ARG A 95 12.29 -15.32 -12.79
CA ARG A 95 12.86 -15.95 -11.61
C ARG A 95 11.76 -16.65 -10.79
N GLN A 96 12.18 -17.61 -9.97
CA GLN A 96 11.27 -18.38 -9.11
C GLN A 96 10.64 -17.51 -8.02
N ILE A 97 9.37 -17.71 -7.75
CA ILE A 97 8.70 -17.16 -6.57
C ILE A 97 9.20 -17.95 -5.37
N ARG A 98 9.83 -17.26 -4.41
CA ARG A 98 10.43 -17.89 -3.22
C ARG A 98 9.52 -17.76 -2.02
N VAL A 99 8.93 -16.60 -1.84
CA VAL A 99 8.05 -16.27 -0.71
C VAL A 99 6.84 -15.52 -1.21
N VAL A 100 5.68 -15.90 -0.72
CA VAL A 100 4.45 -15.09 -0.75
C VAL A 100 4.17 -14.68 0.68
N VAL A 101 3.97 -13.39 0.95
CA VAL A 101 3.58 -12.90 2.28
C VAL A 101 2.15 -12.40 2.20
N ASN A 102 1.24 -12.97 3.00
CA ASN A 102 -0.14 -12.48 3.07
C ASN A 102 -0.27 -11.40 4.14
N THR A 103 -0.84 -10.25 3.78
CA THR A 103 -1.03 -9.12 4.68
C THR A 103 -2.26 -9.25 5.55
N SER A 104 -3.31 -9.93 5.10
CA SER A 104 -4.55 -10.22 5.82
C SER A 104 -5.11 -11.58 5.42
N ALA A 105 -6.29 -11.95 5.96
CA ALA A 105 -7.02 -13.17 5.58
C ALA A 105 -8.08 -12.92 4.50
N ASP A 106 -8.15 -11.72 3.92
CA ASP A 106 -9.19 -11.37 2.97
C ASP A 106 -8.91 -11.95 1.58
N LEU A 107 -9.99 -12.34 0.89
CA LEU A 107 -9.88 -13.16 -0.32
C LEU A 107 -9.22 -12.45 -1.50
N ASP A 108 -9.22 -11.14 -1.51
CA ASP A 108 -8.50 -10.33 -2.50
C ASP A 108 -7.00 -10.15 -2.18
N HIS A 109 -6.53 -10.69 -1.03
CA HIS A 109 -5.13 -10.77 -0.62
C HIS A 109 -4.59 -12.22 -0.67
N VAL A 110 -5.43 -13.21 -0.36
CA VAL A 110 -4.98 -14.62 -0.24
C VAL A 110 -5.54 -15.54 -1.31
N GLY A 111 -6.53 -15.08 -2.10
CA GLY A 111 -7.27 -15.93 -3.04
C GLY A 111 -6.42 -16.62 -4.09
N GLY A 112 -5.30 -15.99 -4.47
CA GLY A 112 -4.35 -16.53 -5.44
C GLY A 112 -3.29 -17.47 -4.87
N ASN A 113 -3.20 -17.69 -3.56
CA ASN A 113 -2.13 -18.47 -2.91
C ASN A 113 -1.87 -19.82 -3.57
N ALA A 114 -2.93 -20.56 -3.89
CA ALA A 114 -2.78 -21.88 -4.50
C ALA A 114 -2.09 -21.85 -5.87
N ILE A 115 -2.30 -20.79 -6.65
CA ILE A 115 -1.74 -20.63 -7.99
C ILE A 115 -0.36 -19.98 -7.93
N ILE A 116 -0.23 -18.90 -7.18
CA ILE A 116 1.01 -18.13 -7.05
C ILE A 116 2.05 -18.94 -6.26
N GLY A 117 1.66 -19.49 -5.11
CA GLY A 117 2.52 -20.35 -4.29
C GLY A 117 2.90 -21.63 -5.02
N GLY A 118 1.92 -22.26 -5.71
CA GLY A 118 2.16 -23.49 -6.48
C GLY A 118 3.06 -23.31 -7.72
N ALA A 119 3.30 -22.07 -8.16
CA ALA A 119 4.22 -21.75 -9.23
C ALA A 119 5.66 -21.47 -8.78
N GLY A 120 5.91 -21.53 -7.46
CA GLY A 120 7.20 -21.20 -6.87
C GLY A 120 7.91 -22.37 -6.20
N VAL A 121 9.07 -22.07 -5.59
CA VAL A 121 9.88 -23.01 -4.81
C VAL A 121 10.37 -22.28 -3.55
N GLY A 122 10.03 -22.76 -2.37
CA GLY A 122 10.34 -22.15 -1.09
C GLY A 122 11.83 -21.89 -0.84
N LEU A 123 12.14 -21.04 0.12
CA LEU A 123 13.51 -20.71 0.52
C LEU A 123 14.20 -21.90 1.24
N SER A 124 13.46 -22.66 2.01
CA SER A 124 13.92 -23.88 2.67
C SER A 124 13.26 -25.10 2.04
N GLN A 125 13.97 -26.23 2.05
CA GLN A 125 13.35 -27.50 1.69
C GLN A 125 12.32 -27.85 2.77
N ASP A 126 11.05 -27.99 2.36
CA ASP A 126 10.02 -28.55 3.20
C ASP A 126 10.25 -30.05 3.34
N PRO A 127 10.63 -30.55 4.54
CA PRO A 127 10.89 -32.00 4.72
C PRO A 127 9.64 -32.85 4.57
N PHE A 128 8.44 -32.26 4.55
CA PHE A 128 7.15 -32.93 4.44
C PHE A 128 6.39 -32.56 3.13
N GLY A 129 6.92 -31.66 2.33
CA GLY A 129 6.33 -31.21 1.07
C GLY A 129 6.95 -31.85 -0.17
N ASP A 130 6.30 -31.69 -1.30
CA ASP A 130 6.80 -32.11 -2.60
C ASP A 130 7.91 -31.21 -3.16
N GLY A 131 8.37 -30.21 -2.38
CA GLY A 131 9.46 -29.27 -2.72
C GLY A 131 9.13 -28.26 -3.82
N ASN A 132 7.91 -28.28 -4.34
CA ASN A 132 7.47 -27.48 -5.47
C ASN A 132 6.41 -26.44 -5.08
N HIS A 133 6.60 -25.76 -3.94
CA HIS A 133 5.71 -24.71 -3.50
C HIS A 133 6.52 -23.57 -2.86
N ALA A 134 6.17 -22.32 -3.17
CA ALA A 134 6.75 -21.18 -2.48
C ALA A 134 6.39 -21.21 -0.99
N THR A 135 7.22 -20.60 -0.16
CA THR A 135 6.85 -20.32 1.23
C THR A 135 5.70 -19.30 1.23
N VAL A 136 4.54 -19.69 1.73
CA VAL A 136 3.40 -18.79 1.98
C VAL A 136 3.43 -18.41 3.46
N LEU A 137 4.00 -17.23 3.73
CA LEU A 137 4.21 -16.70 5.07
C LEU A 137 3.04 -15.80 5.47
N ALA A 138 2.48 -16.01 6.66
CA ALA A 138 1.42 -15.17 7.20
C ALA A 138 1.44 -15.13 8.73
N HIS A 139 0.72 -14.18 9.34
CA HIS A 139 0.38 -14.28 10.75
C HIS A 139 -0.52 -15.51 10.99
N GLU A 140 -0.38 -16.18 12.15
CA GLU A 140 -1.15 -17.40 12.45
C GLU A 140 -2.67 -17.18 12.37
N ASN A 141 -3.15 -15.96 12.64
CA ASN A 141 -4.57 -15.65 12.51
C ASN A 141 -5.09 -15.79 11.08
N VAL A 142 -4.26 -15.53 10.05
CA VAL A 142 -4.63 -15.82 8.65
C VAL A 142 -4.95 -17.31 8.50
N LEU A 143 -4.05 -18.18 8.98
CA LEU A 143 -4.28 -19.63 8.94
C LEU A 143 -5.56 -20.01 9.72
N ARG A 144 -5.77 -19.43 10.89
CA ARG A 144 -6.98 -19.69 11.71
C ARG A 144 -8.26 -19.27 10.98
N HIS A 145 -8.29 -18.11 10.36
CA HIS A 145 -9.46 -17.65 9.60
C HIS A 145 -9.74 -18.53 8.38
N LEU A 146 -8.71 -18.89 7.63
CA LEU A 146 -8.86 -19.72 6.43
C LEU A 146 -9.13 -21.20 6.74
N SER A 147 -8.63 -21.73 7.86
CA SER A 147 -8.84 -23.11 8.28
C SER A 147 -10.05 -23.30 9.20
N ALA A 148 -10.77 -22.21 9.53
CA ALA A 148 -11.95 -22.31 10.39
C ALA A 148 -12.97 -23.26 9.77
N LEU A 149 -13.52 -24.13 10.61
CA LEU A 149 -14.59 -25.02 10.20
C LEU A 149 -15.82 -24.18 9.78
N GLY A 150 -16.45 -24.59 8.70
CA GLY A 150 -17.71 -24.01 8.25
C GLY A 150 -18.81 -24.22 9.30
N THR A 151 -19.95 -23.59 9.08
CA THR A 151 -21.13 -23.77 9.91
C THR A 151 -21.49 -25.25 10.05
N ASN A 152 -21.81 -25.69 11.27
CA ASN A 152 -22.12 -27.09 11.62
C ASN A 152 -20.95 -28.08 11.55
N GLY A 153 -19.69 -27.62 11.70
CA GLY A 153 -18.52 -28.50 11.71
C GLY A 153 -18.12 -29.04 10.32
N ALA A 154 -18.63 -28.43 9.24
CA ALA A 154 -18.16 -28.74 7.89
C ALA A 154 -16.66 -28.37 7.75
N GLU A 155 -15.96 -29.05 6.85
CA GLU A 155 -14.58 -28.71 6.51
C GLU A 155 -14.45 -27.25 6.07
N SER A 156 -13.23 -26.69 6.21
CA SER A 156 -12.93 -25.35 5.69
C SER A 156 -13.33 -25.27 4.21
N PRO A 157 -13.96 -24.16 3.77
CA PRO A 157 -14.31 -23.97 2.36
C PRO A 157 -13.08 -23.76 1.47
N PHE A 158 -11.89 -23.57 2.06
CA PHE A 158 -10.69 -23.26 1.32
C PHE A 158 -9.79 -24.49 1.14
N PRO A 159 -9.25 -24.73 -0.08
CA PRO A 159 -8.36 -25.84 -0.32
C PRO A 159 -7.05 -25.66 0.44
N ILE A 160 -6.45 -26.79 0.89
CA ILE A 160 -5.21 -26.77 1.67
C ILE A 160 -4.06 -26.00 0.99
N LYS A 161 -3.98 -26.01 -0.32
CA LYS A 161 -2.96 -25.27 -1.10
C LYS A 161 -3.12 -23.75 -1.05
N MET A 162 -4.25 -23.26 -0.58
CA MET A 162 -4.50 -21.84 -0.36
C MET A 162 -4.02 -21.37 1.01
N LEU A 163 -3.85 -22.31 1.96
CA LEU A 163 -3.47 -22.00 3.33
C LEU A 163 -1.97 -21.62 3.41
N PRO A 164 -1.59 -20.70 4.32
CA PRO A 164 -0.20 -20.46 4.65
C PRO A 164 0.50 -21.74 5.13
N ASN A 165 1.73 -21.97 4.66
CA ASN A 165 2.57 -23.09 5.06
C ASN A 165 3.74 -22.68 5.99
N ASP A 166 3.93 -21.39 6.24
CA ASP A 166 4.80 -20.83 7.28
C ASP A 166 4.03 -19.74 8.03
N THR A 167 3.92 -19.87 9.35
CA THR A 167 3.18 -18.90 10.17
C THR A 167 4.03 -18.41 11.34
N PHE A 168 3.68 -17.23 11.84
CA PHE A 168 4.31 -16.65 13.02
C PHE A 168 3.28 -15.96 13.93
N THR A 169 3.63 -15.87 15.23
CA THR A 169 2.79 -15.21 16.27
C THR A 169 3.48 -14.02 16.91
N SER A 170 4.78 -13.87 16.66
CA SER A 170 5.61 -12.81 17.23
C SER A 170 5.26 -11.43 16.65
N ARG A 171 5.75 -10.36 17.29
CA ARG A 171 5.56 -8.98 16.79
C ARG A 171 6.20 -8.75 15.41
N TYR A 172 7.29 -9.47 15.13
CA TYR A 172 8.08 -9.36 13.89
C TYR A 172 8.50 -10.74 13.42
N ARG A 173 8.52 -10.91 12.10
CA ARG A 173 9.21 -12.00 11.42
C ARG A 173 10.13 -11.37 10.38
N SER A 174 11.43 -11.66 10.43
CA SER A 174 12.39 -11.12 9.47
C SER A 174 13.13 -12.25 8.76
N PHE A 175 13.44 -12.04 7.50
CA PHE A 175 14.28 -12.91 6.70
C PHE A 175 15.12 -12.09 5.71
N TYR A 176 16.19 -12.69 5.22
CA TYR A 176 17.09 -12.03 4.26
C TYR A 176 16.96 -12.70 2.90
N VAL A 177 16.76 -11.91 1.86
CA VAL A 177 16.62 -12.36 0.48
C VAL A 177 16.94 -11.22 -0.46
N ASN A 178 17.56 -11.51 -1.59
CA ASN A 178 17.89 -10.49 -2.60
C ASN A 178 18.76 -9.34 -2.06
N ASP A 179 19.68 -9.64 -1.14
CA ASP A 179 20.52 -8.64 -0.47
C ASP A 179 19.69 -7.55 0.25
N ASP A 180 18.48 -7.89 0.68
CA ASP A 180 17.58 -7.04 1.45
C ASP A 180 17.09 -7.73 2.72
N ALA A 181 16.83 -6.96 3.76
CA ALA A 181 16.18 -7.43 4.98
C ALA A 181 14.68 -7.17 4.85
N VAL A 182 13.92 -8.23 4.67
CA VAL A 182 12.45 -8.18 4.63
C VAL A 182 11.93 -8.37 6.04
N GLN A 183 11.14 -7.42 6.52
CA GLN A 183 10.53 -7.45 7.84
C GLN A 183 9.02 -7.48 7.73
N VAL A 184 8.40 -8.55 8.22
CA VAL A 184 6.95 -8.71 8.35
C VAL A 184 6.55 -8.28 9.76
N ILE A 185 5.65 -7.31 9.85
CA ILE A 185 5.37 -6.54 11.07
C ILE A 185 3.90 -6.70 11.42
N ARG A 186 3.61 -7.43 12.49
CA ARG A 186 2.23 -7.61 12.96
C ARG A 186 1.60 -6.29 13.38
N GLN A 187 0.36 -6.07 12.97
CA GLN A 187 -0.54 -5.05 13.48
C GLN A 187 -1.60 -5.70 14.37
N THR A 188 -1.98 -5.03 15.45
CA THR A 188 -2.89 -5.63 16.42
C THR A 188 -4.28 -5.03 16.28
N GLY A 189 -5.15 -5.70 15.53
CA GLY A 189 -6.55 -5.34 15.41
C GLY A 189 -6.80 -3.99 14.73
N ALA A 190 -6.12 -3.72 13.61
CA ALA A 190 -6.39 -2.59 12.74
C ALA A 190 -7.63 -2.85 11.88
N HIS A 191 -7.45 -3.25 10.61
CA HIS A 191 -8.52 -3.78 9.78
C HIS A 191 -9.06 -5.10 10.37
N SER A 192 -8.15 -6.00 10.76
CA SER A 192 -8.41 -7.30 11.38
C SER A 192 -7.35 -7.69 12.42
N ASP A 193 -7.48 -8.84 13.05
CA ASP A 193 -6.48 -9.40 13.98
C ASP A 193 -5.31 -10.11 13.27
N SER A 194 -5.40 -10.25 11.96
CA SER A 194 -4.44 -10.96 11.11
C SER A 194 -3.47 -10.04 10.38
N ASP A 195 -3.64 -8.72 10.49
CA ASP A 195 -2.93 -7.74 9.68
C ASP A 195 -1.42 -7.74 9.90
N VAL A 196 -0.69 -7.66 8.79
CA VAL A 196 0.75 -7.42 8.80
C VAL A 196 1.13 -6.37 7.75
N MET A 197 2.21 -5.64 8.02
CA MET A 197 2.90 -4.80 7.04
C MET A 197 4.21 -5.48 6.65
N VAL A 198 4.68 -5.25 5.41
CA VAL A 198 5.92 -5.85 4.90
C VAL A 198 6.88 -4.74 4.47
N LEU A 199 7.98 -4.61 5.19
CA LEU A 199 9.02 -3.62 4.94
C LEU A 199 10.22 -4.25 4.21
N PHE A 200 10.53 -3.75 3.03
CA PHE A 200 11.77 -3.98 2.28
C PHE A 200 12.74 -2.87 2.65
N ARG A 201 13.66 -3.16 3.57
CA ARG A 201 14.48 -2.13 4.24
C ARG A 201 15.44 -1.42 3.30
N LYS A 202 16.11 -2.17 2.42
CA LYS A 202 17.07 -1.60 1.46
C LYS A 202 16.36 -0.88 0.32
N ALA A 203 15.24 -1.45 -0.15
CA ALA A 203 14.43 -0.83 -1.19
C ALA A 203 13.66 0.41 -0.69
N ASP A 204 13.52 0.57 0.63
CA ASP A 204 12.75 1.65 1.27
C ASP A 204 11.30 1.72 0.78
N VAL A 205 10.64 0.55 0.85
CA VAL A 205 9.24 0.33 0.47
C VAL A 205 8.55 -0.46 1.57
N ILE A 206 7.36 -0.04 1.97
CA ILE A 206 6.50 -0.78 2.88
C ILE A 206 5.14 -1.06 2.25
N ALA A 207 4.74 -2.33 2.20
CA ALA A 207 3.38 -2.75 1.85
C ALA A 207 2.56 -2.87 3.14
N THR A 208 1.41 -2.23 3.19
CA THR A 208 0.61 -2.10 4.42
C THR A 208 -0.60 -3.01 4.48
N GLY A 209 -0.95 -3.68 3.38
CA GLY A 209 -2.25 -4.33 3.30
C GLY A 209 -3.38 -3.35 3.60
N ASP A 210 -4.47 -3.85 4.12
CA ASP A 210 -5.71 -3.10 4.38
C ASP A 210 -5.67 -2.16 5.58
N VAL A 211 -4.51 -2.00 6.23
CA VAL A 211 -4.28 -0.88 7.15
C VAL A 211 -4.44 0.46 6.43
N ILE A 212 -4.22 0.50 5.11
CA ILE A 212 -4.52 1.68 4.29
C ILE A 212 -5.29 1.26 3.04
N ASP A 213 -6.48 1.81 2.87
CA ASP A 213 -7.24 1.84 1.62
C ASP A 213 -7.46 3.30 1.19
N LEU A 214 -6.73 3.75 0.18
CA LEU A 214 -6.84 5.14 -0.30
C LEU A 214 -8.08 5.41 -1.17
N ARG A 215 -8.91 4.40 -1.43
CA ARG A 215 -10.14 4.53 -2.23
C ARG A 215 -11.36 4.86 -1.39
N GLN A 216 -11.34 4.49 -0.09
CA GLN A 216 -12.49 4.60 0.80
C GLN A 216 -12.06 4.80 2.26
N PHE A 217 -13.03 5.05 3.13
CA PHE A 217 -12.78 5.02 4.58
C PHE A 217 -12.26 3.64 5.01
N PRO A 218 -11.41 3.58 6.07
CA PRO A 218 -10.87 2.31 6.54
C PRO A 218 -11.94 1.25 6.71
N VAL A 219 -11.70 0.07 6.16
CA VAL A 219 -12.52 -1.09 6.44
C VAL A 219 -12.10 -1.64 7.80
N ILE A 220 -12.99 -1.63 8.75
CA ILE A 220 -12.76 -2.18 10.09
C ILE A 220 -13.68 -3.38 10.25
N ASP A 221 -13.12 -4.58 10.40
CA ASP A 221 -13.88 -5.81 10.60
C ASP A 221 -13.90 -6.23 12.08
N PRO A 222 -14.93 -5.86 12.87
CA PRO A 222 -14.97 -6.22 14.27
C PRO A 222 -15.20 -7.73 14.51
N GLN A 223 -15.67 -8.46 13.50
CA GLN A 223 -15.86 -9.91 13.60
C GLN A 223 -14.53 -10.65 13.49
N LYS A 224 -13.58 -10.06 12.75
CA LYS A 224 -12.19 -10.51 12.68
C LYS A 224 -11.26 -9.73 13.62
N GLY A 225 -11.79 -9.06 14.65
CA GLY A 225 -10.98 -8.39 15.68
C GLY A 225 -10.43 -7.01 15.30
N GLY A 226 -10.86 -6.42 14.20
CA GLY A 226 -10.52 -5.05 13.80
C GLY A 226 -11.14 -4.00 14.72
N SER A 227 -10.49 -2.85 14.84
CA SER A 227 -10.97 -1.74 15.67
C SER A 227 -10.38 -0.41 15.25
N ILE A 228 -11.12 0.67 15.50
CA ILE A 228 -10.65 2.04 15.27
C ILE A 228 -9.41 2.40 16.10
N HIS A 229 -9.26 1.82 17.28
CA HIS A 229 -8.07 2.03 18.11
C HIS A 229 -6.85 1.33 17.53
N GLY A 230 -7.00 0.08 17.10
CA GLY A 230 -5.94 -0.66 16.42
C GLY A 230 -5.54 -0.05 15.10
N GLU A 231 -6.51 0.48 14.35
CA GLU A 231 -6.27 1.21 13.09
C GLU A 231 -5.37 2.43 13.33
N LEU A 232 -5.73 3.29 14.28
CA LEU A 232 -4.92 4.46 14.62
C LEU A 232 -3.56 4.10 15.23
N GLU A 233 -3.46 3.02 16.01
CA GLU A 233 -2.19 2.52 16.52
C GLU A 233 -1.28 2.09 15.35
N ALA A 234 -1.82 1.34 14.38
CA ALA A 234 -1.09 0.89 13.20
C ALA A 234 -0.61 2.07 12.35
N LEU A 235 -1.46 3.05 12.07
CA LEU A 235 -1.11 4.26 11.31
C LEU A 235 -0.06 5.12 12.03
N ASN A 236 -0.19 5.34 13.34
CA ASN A 236 0.80 6.06 14.12
C ASN A 236 2.14 5.34 14.13
N ARG A 237 2.13 4.02 14.29
CA ARG A 237 3.33 3.19 14.27
C ARG A 237 4.01 3.23 12.91
N LEU A 238 3.23 3.16 11.82
CA LEU A 238 3.74 3.30 10.46
C LEU A 238 4.52 4.60 10.30
N LEU A 239 3.96 5.74 10.74
CA LEU A 239 4.57 7.06 10.63
C LEU A 239 5.78 7.26 11.55
N THR A 240 5.81 6.63 12.72
CA THR A 240 6.88 6.86 13.71
C THR A 240 8.04 5.88 13.61
N GLU A 241 7.79 4.64 13.15
CA GLU A 241 8.80 3.59 13.14
C GLU A 241 9.34 3.27 11.74
N PHE A 242 8.56 3.46 10.67
CA PHE A 242 8.86 2.85 9.37
C PHE A 242 8.95 3.82 8.20
N VAL A 243 8.14 4.87 8.18
CA VAL A 243 8.09 5.78 7.03
C VAL A 243 8.92 7.02 7.28
N VAL A 244 9.94 7.20 6.45
CA VAL A 244 10.83 8.36 6.52
C VAL A 244 10.30 9.46 5.61
N PRO A 245 10.02 10.68 6.13
CA PRO A 245 9.63 11.79 5.30
C PRO A 245 10.75 12.19 4.34
N GLY A 246 10.38 12.48 3.09
CA GLY A 246 11.33 12.96 2.09
C GLY A 246 11.85 14.36 2.45
N VAL A 247 13.17 14.47 2.65
CA VAL A 247 13.87 15.75 2.81
C VAL A 247 14.79 15.94 1.61
N PRO A 248 14.36 16.63 0.54
CA PRO A 248 15.08 16.68 -0.75
C PRO A 248 16.51 17.14 -0.66
N LEU A 249 16.85 17.99 0.33
CA LEU A 249 18.20 18.51 0.53
C LEU A 249 19.11 17.54 1.31
N VAL A 250 18.56 16.51 1.93
CA VAL A 250 19.31 15.58 2.81
C VAL A 250 19.32 14.17 2.24
N LEU A 251 18.20 13.71 1.66
CA LEU A 251 18.02 12.34 1.17
C LEU A 251 18.06 12.29 -0.36
N LYS A 252 19.17 11.79 -0.91
CA LYS A 252 19.32 11.57 -2.37
C LYS A 252 18.39 10.46 -2.89
N SER A 253 18.07 9.48 -2.04
CA SER A 253 17.23 8.33 -2.39
C SER A 253 15.73 8.64 -2.35
N GLY A 254 15.35 9.84 -1.93
CA GLY A 254 13.95 10.21 -1.80
C GLY A 254 13.35 9.78 -0.46
N ARG A 255 12.09 9.40 -0.49
CA ARG A 255 11.24 9.07 0.66
C ARG A 255 10.82 7.62 0.64
N THR A 256 10.46 7.06 1.79
CA THR A 256 9.84 5.75 1.88
C THR A 256 8.55 5.73 1.05
N LEU A 257 8.39 4.73 0.19
CA LEU A 257 7.15 4.50 -0.54
C LEU A 257 6.27 3.53 0.21
N VAL A 258 4.99 3.87 0.29
CA VAL A 258 3.97 3.08 0.97
C VAL A 258 3.04 2.50 -0.08
N VAL A 259 2.93 1.17 -0.11
CA VAL A 259 2.01 0.44 -0.98
C VAL A 259 0.81 0.02 -0.13
N PRO A 260 -0.34 0.70 -0.26
CA PRO A 260 -1.55 0.33 0.47
C PRO A 260 -2.14 -0.97 -0.07
N GLY A 261 -3.04 -1.61 0.69
CA GLY A 261 -3.83 -2.75 0.21
C GLY A 261 -4.62 -2.40 -1.04
N HIS A 262 -5.12 -1.16 -1.08
CA HIS A 262 -5.89 -0.66 -2.20
C HIS A 262 -5.59 0.82 -2.50
N GLY A 263 -5.67 1.18 -3.77
CA GLY A 263 -5.40 2.54 -4.24
C GLY A 263 -4.01 2.69 -4.85
N TYR A 264 -3.48 3.89 -4.85
CA TYR A 264 -2.19 4.22 -5.47
C TYR A 264 -1.04 4.17 -4.45
N VAL A 265 0.20 4.16 -4.94
CA VAL A 265 1.40 4.20 -4.08
C VAL A 265 1.51 5.57 -3.42
N ALA A 266 1.56 5.57 -2.11
CA ALA A 266 1.56 6.74 -1.25
C ALA A 266 2.96 7.09 -0.71
N ASP A 267 3.06 8.25 -0.08
CA ASP A 267 4.23 8.68 0.68
C ASP A 267 3.85 9.09 2.12
N TYR A 268 4.83 9.62 2.85
CA TYR A 268 4.64 10.08 4.22
C TYR A 268 3.49 11.09 4.37
N ALA A 269 3.40 12.06 3.46
CA ALA A 269 2.40 13.12 3.56
C ALA A 269 0.98 12.59 3.41
N GLU A 270 0.78 11.65 2.49
CA GLU A 270 -0.51 11.02 2.26
C GLU A 270 -0.93 10.10 3.42
N VAL A 271 0.03 9.40 4.02
CA VAL A 271 -0.23 8.61 5.23
C VAL A 271 -0.59 9.50 6.42
N VAL A 272 0.07 10.66 6.58
CA VAL A 272 -0.31 11.67 7.60
C VAL A 272 -1.73 12.16 7.37
N GLU A 273 -2.07 12.54 6.12
CA GLU A 273 -3.41 13.00 5.77
C GLU A 273 -4.48 11.94 6.09
N TYR A 274 -4.20 10.67 5.72
CA TYR A 274 -5.10 9.55 6.00
C TYR A 274 -5.28 9.33 7.52
N ARG A 275 -4.19 9.29 8.29
CA ARG A 275 -4.21 9.15 9.74
C ARG A 275 -4.98 10.30 10.41
N ASP A 276 -4.74 11.53 9.96
CA ASP A 276 -5.40 12.72 10.53
C ASP A 276 -6.90 12.70 10.22
N MET A 277 -7.30 12.29 9.03
CA MET A 277 -8.70 12.07 8.68
C MET A 277 -9.36 11.07 9.63
N VAL A 278 -8.74 9.91 9.84
CA VAL A 278 -9.27 8.86 10.76
C VAL A 278 -9.37 9.39 12.19
N THR A 279 -8.36 10.14 12.64
CA THR A 279 -8.35 10.75 13.98
C THR A 279 -9.49 11.73 14.17
N VAL A 280 -9.67 12.67 13.23
CA VAL A 280 -10.73 13.69 13.30
C VAL A 280 -12.12 13.06 13.33
N ILE A 281 -12.35 12.04 12.49
CA ILE A 281 -13.66 11.35 12.46
C ILE A 281 -13.89 10.59 13.77
N LYS A 282 -12.90 9.85 14.24
CA LYS A 282 -12.97 9.14 15.53
C LYS A 282 -13.28 10.10 16.69
N ASP A 283 -12.56 11.22 16.79
CA ASP A 283 -12.76 12.20 17.86
C ASP A 283 -14.12 12.88 17.76
N THR A 284 -14.60 13.17 16.55
CA THR A 284 -15.95 13.71 16.33
C THR A 284 -17.03 12.73 16.78
N ILE A 285 -16.88 11.44 16.45
CA ILE A 285 -17.84 10.41 16.88
C ILE A 285 -17.79 10.21 18.40
N GLN A 286 -16.59 10.25 19.00
CA GLN A 286 -16.45 10.15 20.46
C GLN A 286 -17.15 11.32 21.17
N ASP A 287 -16.98 12.56 20.71
CA ASP A 287 -17.69 13.73 21.26
C ASP A 287 -19.22 13.60 21.18
N LEU A 288 -19.73 13.04 20.09
CA LEU A 288 -21.17 12.79 19.94
C LEU A 288 -21.66 11.67 20.89
N ILE A 289 -20.87 10.62 21.10
CA ILE A 289 -21.17 9.56 22.09
C ILE A 289 -21.17 10.14 23.51
N ASP A 290 -20.19 10.97 23.86
CA ASP A 290 -20.07 11.59 25.18
C ASP A 290 -21.24 12.54 25.48
N LYS A 291 -21.86 13.11 24.43
CA LYS A 291 -23.11 13.88 24.51
C LYS A 291 -24.37 13.00 24.59
N GLY A 292 -24.22 11.68 24.59
CA GLY A 292 -25.33 10.73 24.73
C GLY A 292 -26.13 10.47 23.44
N LEU A 293 -25.58 10.77 22.26
CA LEU A 293 -26.27 10.53 20.99
C LEU A 293 -26.30 9.03 20.66
N THR A 294 -27.43 8.58 20.10
CA THR A 294 -27.55 7.22 19.54
C THR A 294 -26.82 7.11 18.20
N LEU A 295 -26.59 5.89 17.73
CA LEU A 295 -25.97 5.64 16.43
C LEU A 295 -26.67 6.37 15.28
N GLU A 296 -28.01 6.35 15.27
CA GLU A 296 -28.84 7.03 14.24
C GLU A 296 -28.61 8.55 14.25
N LEU A 297 -28.51 9.15 15.43
CA LEU A 297 -28.23 10.58 15.58
C LEU A 297 -26.78 10.92 15.20
N VAL A 298 -25.83 10.03 15.50
CA VAL A 298 -24.43 10.19 15.06
C VAL A 298 -24.32 10.10 13.53
N LYS A 299 -24.98 9.13 12.89
CA LYS A 299 -25.05 9.05 11.42
C LYS A 299 -25.68 10.31 10.82
N ALA A 300 -26.79 10.79 11.41
CA ALA A 300 -27.47 12.02 10.97
C ALA A 300 -26.60 13.28 11.14
N ALA A 301 -25.72 13.33 12.15
CA ALA A 301 -24.77 14.42 12.36
C ALA A 301 -23.65 14.46 11.29
N ASN A 302 -23.51 13.42 10.50
CA ASN A 302 -22.58 13.31 9.37
C ASN A 302 -21.12 13.64 9.75
N PRO A 303 -20.49 12.89 10.67
CA PRO A 303 -19.14 13.18 11.19
C PRO A 303 -18.05 13.05 10.11
N THR A 304 -18.37 12.43 8.98
CA THR A 304 -17.46 12.21 7.85
C THR A 304 -17.53 13.28 6.77
N LYS A 305 -18.40 14.32 6.93
CA LYS A 305 -18.76 15.30 5.90
C LYS A 305 -17.54 15.89 5.17
N GLY A 306 -16.48 16.24 5.90
CA GLY A 306 -15.29 16.88 5.34
C GLY A 306 -14.48 15.97 4.40
N TYR A 307 -14.65 14.66 4.50
CA TYR A 307 -13.85 13.65 3.78
C TYR A 307 -14.69 12.78 2.83
N ARG A 308 -16.03 12.93 2.87
CA ARG A 308 -16.97 12.08 2.13
C ARG A 308 -16.77 12.12 0.61
N VAL A 309 -16.36 13.25 0.05
CA VAL A 309 -16.11 13.39 -1.40
C VAL A 309 -14.97 12.49 -1.86
N ARG A 310 -13.94 12.33 -1.02
CA ARG A 310 -12.74 11.54 -1.37
C ARG A 310 -12.89 10.06 -0.99
N TYR A 311 -13.44 9.76 0.17
CA TYR A 311 -13.42 8.42 0.76
C TYR A 311 -14.81 7.81 0.96
N GLY A 312 -15.88 8.58 0.78
CA GLY A 312 -17.24 8.13 1.07
C GLY A 312 -17.88 7.33 -0.05
N SER A 313 -18.71 6.38 0.33
CA SER A 313 -19.61 5.64 -0.57
C SER A 313 -20.96 5.43 0.08
N ASP A 314 -22.02 5.55 -0.72
CA ASP A 314 -23.41 5.26 -0.28
C ASP A 314 -23.83 3.83 -0.66
N ASN A 315 -23.03 3.16 -1.50
CA ASN A 315 -23.34 1.85 -2.07
C ASN A 315 -22.11 0.94 -2.04
N GLY A 316 -22.34 -0.36 -2.21
CA GLY A 316 -21.27 -1.35 -2.28
C GLY A 316 -21.07 -2.12 -0.98
N PRO A 317 -20.02 -2.94 -0.88
CA PRO A 317 -19.76 -3.82 0.25
C PRO A 317 -19.35 -3.08 1.53
N TRP A 318 -18.81 -1.86 1.39
CA TRP A 318 -18.44 -0.98 2.50
C TRP A 318 -18.92 0.43 2.24
N THR A 319 -19.82 0.92 3.09
CA THR A 319 -20.41 2.25 2.96
C THR A 319 -19.92 3.18 4.06
N THR A 320 -20.08 4.50 3.84
CA THR A 320 -19.80 5.51 4.85
C THR A 320 -20.53 5.24 6.17
N ASP A 321 -21.79 4.80 6.09
CA ASP A 321 -22.60 4.50 7.27
C ASP A 321 -22.09 3.27 8.01
N MET A 322 -21.57 2.24 7.30
CA MET A 322 -20.94 1.07 7.92
C MET A 322 -19.65 1.46 8.64
N PHE A 323 -18.85 2.35 8.05
CA PHE A 323 -17.65 2.88 8.71
C PHE A 323 -18.01 3.64 10.01
N VAL A 324 -18.96 4.57 9.94
CA VAL A 324 -19.43 5.32 11.13
C VAL A 324 -19.94 4.36 12.21
N GLU A 325 -20.69 3.33 11.82
CA GLU A 325 -21.19 2.31 12.74
C GLU A 325 -20.07 1.48 13.38
N ALA A 326 -19.08 1.05 12.60
CA ALA A 326 -17.93 0.31 13.12
C ALA A 326 -17.14 1.15 14.14
N VAL A 327 -16.92 2.44 13.84
CA VAL A 327 -16.26 3.38 14.76
C VAL A 327 -17.11 3.60 16.02
N PHE A 328 -18.41 3.88 15.88
CA PHE A 328 -19.32 4.08 17.01
C PHE A 328 -19.35 2.87 17.93
N ASN A 329 -19.52 1.67 17.37
CA ASN A 329 -19.55 0.44 18.15
C ASN A 329 -18.23 0.13 18.83
N GLY A 330 -17.10 0.44 18.18
CA GLY A 330 -15.76 0.30 18.75
C GLY A 330 -15.54 1.22 19.95
N LEU A 331 -16.02 2.46 19.87
CA LEU A 331 -15.88 3.47 20.92
C LEU A 331 -16.88 3.29 22.08
N SER A 332 -18.09 2.76 21.79
CA SER A 332 -19.15 2.55 22.78
C SER A 332 -18.92 1.32 23.66
N ARG A 333 -18.07 0.39 23.25
CA ARG A 333 -17.72 -0.78 24.08
C ARG A 333 -16.90 -0.30 25.28
N LYS A 334 -17.49 -0.30 26.46
CA LYS A 334 -16.74 -0.08 27.73
C LYS A 334 -15.65 -1.15 27.81
N LYS A 335 -14.40 -0.68 28.02
CA LYS A 335 -13.26 -1.55 28.34
C LYS A 335 -13.51 -2.36 29.60
#